data_b00231684a10a89db75d7acaa52ac032
#
_entry.id   b00231684a10a89db75d7acaa52ac032
#
_cell.length_a   1.000
_cell.length_b   1.000
_cell.length_c   1.000
_cell.angle_alpha   90.00
_cell.angle_beta   90.00
_cell.angle_gamma   90.00
#
_symmetry.space_group_name_H-M   'P 1'
#
loop_
_entity.id
_entity.type
_entity.pdbx_description
1 polymer ?
#
loop_
_entity_poly.entity_id
_entity_poly.type
_entity_poly.pdbx_seq_one_letter_code
_entity_poly.pdbx_strand_id
1 'polypeptide(L)'
;NSNIWDAPAPMRVLATGNSFFHIVQSMRPHILRNFSSHAQGMVSLIKTDFWSVRTIVEDGHQYWRSYFRFEGDYRVYPLYIPIYQDAVLSDTYPRTLKAQFMQLRRWTYGASDIAYIVDKGFFHKNKVPRFGLWARTLRIIEGHVTWAVGPILALTGGFIPSLVHPQSIAANELPLIVSRIQTFALFFALAILFICLKTLPPKPARYRRHRSLLMILQWAYLPVTTIVYNSFAAFYSQTRLMLGRYMEHFDVTEKAVVTETGEKKK
;
A
#
# COMPACT_ATOMS: atom_id res chain seq x y z
N ASN A 1 10.38 9.40 -5.27
CA ASN A 1 11.23 9.10 -4.11
C ASN A 1 12.62 9.73 -4.29
N SER A 2 12.93 10.76 -3.49
CA SER A 2 14.14 11.60 -3.67
C SER A 2 15.43 10.80 -3.44
N ASN A 3 15.43 9.91 -2.44
CA ASN A 3 16.57 9.08 -2.06
C ASN A 3 16.57 7.66 -2.66
N ILE A 4 15.82 7.43 -3.73
CA ILE A 4 15.62 6.07 -4.28
C ILE A 4 16.93 5.38 -4.68
N TRP A 5 17.92 6.13 -5.13
CA TRP A 5 19.22 5.59 -5.52
C TRP A 5 20.05 5.10 -4.33
N ASP A 6 19.79 5.62 -3.13
CA ASP A 6 20.52 5.31 -1.90
C ASP A 6 19.88 4.15 -1.13
N ALA A 7 18.55 3.98 -1.27
CA ALA A 7 17.82 2.93 -0.58
C ALA A 7 18.26 1.51 -1.02
N PRO A 8 18.14 0.51 -0.15
CA PRO A 8 18.36 -0.91 -0.50
C PRO A 8 17.38 -1.41 -1.57
N ALA A 9 17.77 -2.44 -2.33
CA ALA A 9 16.97 -2.99 -3.42
C ALA A 9 15.53 -3.35 -3.03
N PRO A 10 15.24 -4.06 -1.93
CA PRO A 10 13.85 -4.35 -1.53
C PRO A 10 13.04 -3.08 -1.23
N MET A 11 13.67 -2.07 -0.63
CA MET A 11 13.01 -0.78 -0.33
C MET A 11 12.71 -0.01 -1.61
N ARG A 12 13.59 -0.05 -2.60
CA ARG A 12 13.35 0.56 -3.90
C ARG A 12 12.17 -0.06 -4.63
N VAL A 13 12.04 -1.39 -4.60
CA VAL A 13 10.91 -2.12 -5.19
C VAL A 13 9.60 -1.67 -4.52
N LEU A 14 9.55 -1.66 -3.19
CA LEU A 14 8.37 -1.23 -2.44
C LEU A 14 8.02 0.24 -2.70
N ALA A 15 9.00 1.14 -2.61
CA ALA A 15 8.79 2.58 -2.82
C ALA A 15 8.31 2.89 -4.24
N THR A 16 8.87 2.22 -5.25
CA THR A 16 8.44 2.39 -6.64
C THR A 16 7.05 1.82 -6.86
N GLY A 17 6.74 0.65 -6.29
CA GLY A 17 5.40 0.06 -6.32
C GLY A 17 4.35 0.98 -5.70
N ASN A 18 4.66 1.60 -4.57
CA ASN A 18 3.78 2.58 -3.92
C ASN A 18 3.57 3.82 -4.79
N SER A 19 4.62 4.35 -5.43
CA SER A 19 4.48 5.48 -6.35
C SER A 19 3.55 5.15 -7.52
N PHE A 20 3.68 3.95 -8.08
CA PHE A 20 2.79 3.48 -9.14
C PHE A 20 1.34 3.32 -8.64
N PHE A 21 1.15 2.78 -7.44
CA PHE A 21 -0.18 2.69 -6.81
C PHE A 21 -0.85 4.06 -6.69
N HIS A 22 -0.12 5.09 -6.26
CA HIS A 22 -0.65 6.46 -6.19
C HIS A 22 -1.07 7.01 -7.56
N ILE A 23 -0.28 6.75 -8.61
CA ILE A 23 -0.64 7.12 -9.99
C ILE A 23 -1.97 6.46 -10.39
N VAL A 24 -2.11 5.15 -10.19
CA VAL A 24 -3.33 4.40 -10.52
C VAL A 24 -4.54 4.91 -9.72
N GLN A 25 -4.36 5.23 -8.44
CA GLN A 25 -5.44 5.79 -7.61
C GLN A 25 -5.88 7.17 -8.12
N SER A 26 -4.94 8.03 -8.52
CA SER A 26 -5.26 9.37 -9.05
C SER A 26 -6.03 9.33 -10.38
N MET A 27 -5.93 8.25 -11.15
CA MET A 27 -6.69 8.02 -12.37
C MET A 27 -8.17 7.62 -12.11
N ARG A 28 -8.56 7.39 -10.85
CA ARG A 28 -9.89 6.93 -10.47
C ARG A 28 -10.57 7.86 -9.45
N PRO A 29 -10.85 9.13 -9.82
CA PRO A 29 -11.36 10.13 -8.87
C PRO A 29 -12.71 9.76 -8.24
N HIS A 30 -13.54 8.96 -8.95
CA HIS A 30 -14.86 8.53 -8.47
C HIS A 30 -14.80 7.58 -7.25
N ILE A 31 -13.64 6.97 -6.99
CA ILE A 31 -13.41 6.06 -5.86
C ILE A 31 -12.24 6.47 -4.99
N LEU A 32 -11.61 7.60 -5.32
CA LEU A 32 -10.45 8.09 -4.60
C LEU A 32 -10.83 8.40 -3.14
N ARG A 33 -9.94 8.04 -2.25
CA ARG A 33 -9.98 8.39 -0.82
C ARG A 33 -8.73 9.16 -0.47
N ASN A 34 -8.84 10.12 0.43
CA ASN A 34 -7.64 10.77 0.95
C ASN A 34 -6.88 9.83 1.89
N PHE A 35 -5.60 9.86 1.76
CA PHE A 35 -4.63 9.22 2.63
C PHE A 35 -3.28 9.90 2.37
N SER A 36 -2.39 9.87 3.36
CA SER A 36 -1.08 10.52 3.25
C SER A 36 -1.19 12.03 2.91
N SER A 37 -0.47 12.49 1.89
CA SER A 37 -0.45 13.92 1.51
C SER A 37 -1.78 14.34 0.89
N HIS A 38 -2.59 15.07 1.64
CA HIS A 38 -3.85 15.63 1.18
C HIS A 38 -4.13 17.00 1.80
N ALA A 39 -5.05 17.73 1.18
CA ALA A 39 -5.61 18.95 1.72
C ALA A 39 -7.12 18.78 1.92
N GLN A 40 -7.66 19.45 2.91
CA GLN A 40 -9.08 19.47 3.19
C GLN A 40 -9.52 20.92 3.44
N GLY A 41 -10.68 21.31 2.90
CA GLY A 41 -11.22 22.65 3.13
C GLY A 41 -11.51 22.90 4.62
N MET A 42 -11.17 24.10 5.11
CA MET A 42 -11.31 24.47 6.53
C MET A 42 -12.73 24.27 7.06
N VAL A 43 -13.76 24.60 6.27
CA VAL A 43 -15.16 24.39 6.65
C VAL A 43 -15.45 22.90 6.89
N SER A 44 -14.90 22.04 6.03
CA SER A 44 -15.02 20.59 6.18
C SER A 44 -14.31 20.10 7.45
N LEU A 45 -13.12 20.60 7.70
CA LEU A 45 -12.34 20.24 8.90
C LEU A 45 -13.08 20.63 10.18
N ILE A 46 -13.60 21.86 10.26
CA ILE A 46 -14.38 22.32 11.42
C ILE A 46 -15.63 21.44 11.62
N LYS A 47 -16.37 21.14 10.54
CA LYS A 47 -17.57 20.29 10.61
C LYS A 47 -17.27 18.85 11.02
N THR A 48 -16.10 18.34 10.77
CA THR A 48 -15.65 16.98 11.15
C THR A 48 -14.88 16.96 12.47
N ASP A 49 -14.76 18.08 13.15
CA ASP A 49 -13.96 18.20 14.37
C ASP A 49 -12.50 17.75 14.16
N PHE A 50 -11.87 18.31 13.13
CA PHE A 50 -10.50 18.05 12.71
C PHE A 50 -10.16 16.57 12.53
N TRP A 51 -8.89 16.18 12.72
CA TRP A 51 -8.46 14.77 12.62
C TRP A 51 -8.66 14.03 13.94
N SER A 52 -8.91 12.72 13.84
CA SER A 52 -9.02 11.87 15.01
C SER A 52 -7.64 11.69 15.67
N VAL A 53 -7.56 11.91 16.97
CA VAL A 53 -6.38 11.59 17.80
C VAL A 53 -6.42 10.16 18.36
N ARG A 54 -7.47 9.39 18.03
CA ARG A 54 -7.71 8.05 18.58
C ARG A 54 -7.24 6.91 17.68
N THR A 55 -6.71 7.24 16.52
CA THR A 55 -6.22 6.23 15.55
C THR A 55 -4.87 6.65 14.98
N ILE A 56 -4.01 5.67 14.72
CA ILE A 56 -2.70 5.89 14.10
C ILE A 56 -2.75 5.98 12.58
N VAL A 57 -3.94 5.81 11.98
CA VAL A 57 -4.22 5.92 10.54
C VAL A 57 -5.20 7.06 10.29
N GLU A 58 -4.96 8.17 10.95
CA GLU A 58 -5.82 9.35 10.98
C GLU A 58 -6.13 9.93 9.60
N ASP A 59 -5.19 9.82 8.67
CA ASP A 59 -5.30 10.30 7.29
C ASP A 59 -6.38 9.56 6.50
N GLY A 60 -6.33 8.24 6.47
CA GLY A 60 -7.36 7.39 5.85
C GLY A 60 -8.69 7.43 6.60
N HIS A 61 -8.64 7.45 7.93
CA HIS A 61 -9.81 7.54 8.79
C HIS A 61 -10.59 8.84 8.57
N GLN A 62 -9.92 9.95 8.30
CA GLN A 62 -10.53 11.25 8.04
C GLN A 62 -11.47 11.22 6.83
N TYR A 63 -11.20 10.40 5.80
CA TYR A 63 -12.12 10.19 4.70
C TYR A 63 -13.47 9.67 5.21
N TRP A 64 -13.47 8.65 6.05
CA TRP A 64 -14.70 8.02 6.55
C TRP A 64 -15.47 8.91 7.49
N ARG A 65 -14.77 9.66 8.36
CA ARG A 65 -15.40 10.67 9.21
C ARG A 65 -16.13 11.73 8.39
N SER A 66 -15.47 12.24 7.36
CA SER A 66 -16.07 13.21 6.45
C SER A 66 -17.21 12.61 5.63
N TYR A 67 -17.05 11.38 5.12
CA TYR A 67 -18.07 10.69 4.36
C TYR A 67 -19.39 10.53 5.15
N PHE A 68 -19.32 10.13 6.40
CA PHE A 68 -20.50 10.03 7.25
C PHE A 68 -21.03 11.40 7.67
N ARG A 69 -20.15 12.36 7.97
CA ARG A 69 -20.54 13.72 8.36
C ARG A 69 -21.31 14.45 7.27
N PHE A 70 -20.96 14.21 6.00
CA PHE A 70 -21.62 14.79 4.84
C PHE A 70 -22.63 13.83 4.17
N GLU A 71 -23.12 12.84 4.88
CA GLU A 71 -24.20 11.95 4.46
C GLU A 71 -23.91 11.24 3.11
N GLY A 72 -22.64 10.97 2.83
CA GLY A 72 -22.16 10.34 1.59
C GLY A 72 -21.75 11.31 0.48
N ASP A 73 -22.05 12.60 0.61
CA ASP A 73 -21.63 13.64 -0.36
C ASP A 73 -20.28 14.24 0.04
N TYR A 74 -19.26 13.40 0.00
CA TYR A 74 -17.88 13.78 0.20
C TYR A 74 -17.00 13.19 -0.90
N ARG A 75 -16.30 14.03 -1.63
CA ARG A 75 -15.48 13.64 -2.77
C ARG A 75 -14.03 14.08 -2.58
N VAL A 76 -13.13 13.27 -3.07
CA VAL A 76 -11.70 13.56 -3.13
C VAL A 76 -11.29 13.74 -4.57
N TYR A 77 -10.58 14.80 -4.86
CA TYR A 77 -10.06 15.10 -6.19
C TYR A 77 -8.54 14.98 -6.20
N PRO A 78 -7.95 14.35 -7.22
CA PRO A 78 -6.51 14.31 -7.36
C PRO A 78 -5.96 15.68 -7.73
N LEU A 79 -4.87 16.08 -7.06
CA LEU A 79 -4.06 17.21 -7.49
C LEU A 79 -2.87 16.62 -8.27
N TYR A 80 -2.81 16.90 -9.57
CA TYR A 80 -1.75 16.39 -10.45
C TYR A 80 -0.46 17.19 -10.32
N ILE A 81 0.01 17.32 -9.08
CA ILE A 81 1.26 18.02 -8.73
C ILE A 81 2.25 16.97 -8.22
N PRO A 82 3.48 16.93 -8.77
CA PRO A 82 4.50 16.04 -8.27
C PRO A 82 4.81 16.31 -6.80
N ILE A 83 4.80 15.28 -5.97
CA ILE A 83 5.26 15.35 -4.58
C ILE A 83 6.51 14.50 -4.42
N TYR A 84 7.47 15.01 -3.67
CA TYR A 84 8.72 14.32 -3.37
C TYR A 84 8.60 13.66 -2.00
N GLN A 85 8.84 12.36 -1.97
CA GLN A 85 8.87 11.58 -0.74
C GLN A 85 10.15 10.75 -0.71
N ASP A 86 10.58 10.35 0.47
CA ASP A 86 11.75 9.50 0.63
C ASP A 86 11.34 8.04 0.85
N ALA A 87 12.06 7.13 0.23
CA ALA A 87 12.02 5.72 0.56
C ALA A 87 12.59 5.51 1.98
N VAL A 88 12.15 4.45 2.64
CA VAL A 88 12.66 4.12 3.98
C VAL A 88 14.15 3.82 3.89
N LEU A 89 14.90 4.51 4.72
CA LEU A 89 16.35 4.37 4.84
C LEU A 89 16.76 4.70 6.28
N SER A 90 17.51 3.81 6.91
CA SER A 90 18.12 3.98 8.23
C SER A 90 19.64 3.86 8.13
N ASP A 91 20.31 3.98 9.27
CA ASP A 91 21.78 3.94 9.34
C ASP A 91 22.34 2.59 8.87
N THR A 92 21.64 1.48 9.21
CA THR A 92 22.06 0.12 8.85
C THR A 92 21.03 -0.59 8.00
N TYR A 93 21.46 -1.63 7.26
CA TYR A 93 20.57 -2.44 6.43
C TYR A 93 19.48 -3.15 7.26
N PRO A 94 19.77 -3.88 8.34
CA PRO A 94 18.74 -4.53 9.15
C PRO A 94 17.74 -3.55 9.77
N ARG A 95 18.21 -2.38 10.20
CA ARG A 95 17.35 -1.33 10.75
C ARG A 95 16.42 -0.77 9.68
N THR A 96 16.91 -0.59 8.44
CA THR A 96 16.09 -0.19 7.30
C THR A 96 14.98 -1.21 7.00
N LEU A 97 15.32 -2.51 7.00
CA LEU A 97 14.34 -3.58 6.80
C LEU A 97 13.25 -3.57 7.88
N LYS A 98 13.65 -3.43 9.15
CA LYS A 98 12.72 -3.32 10.28
C LYS A 98 11.83 -2.09 10.17
N ALA A 99 12.40 -0.92 9.87
CA ALA A 99 11.66 0.34 9.74
C ALA A 99 10.60 0.25 8.62
N GLN A 100 10.93 -0.39 7.50
CA GLN A 100 9.97 -0.64 6.43
C GLN A 100 8.81 -1.54 6.85
N PHE A 101 9.10 -2.61 7.59
CA PHE A 101 8.05 -3.49 8.11
C PHE A 101 7.13 -2.74 9.08
N MET A 102 7.69 -1.93 9.98
CA MET A 102 6.94 -1.11 10.93
C MET A 102 6.04 -0.09 10.20
N GLN A 103 6.53 0.52 9.12
CA GLN A 103 5.72 1.42 8.29
C GLN A 103 4.53 0.70 7.66
N LEU A 104 4.76 -0.45 7.01
CA LEU A 104 3.69 -1.21 6.35
C LEU A 104 2.69 -1.79 7.35
N ARG A 105 3.17 -2.27 8.50
CA ARG A 105 2.32 -2.69 9.62
C ARG A 105 1.33 -1.59 10.02
N ARG A 106 1.80 -0.32 10.10
CA ARG A 106 0.96 0.82 10.40
C ARG A 106 -0.06 1.07 9.27
N TRP A 107 0.36 1.04 8.00
CA TRP A 107 -0.56 1.25 6.88
C TRP A 107 -1.65 0.18 6.78
N THR A 108 -1.29 -1.07 6.99
CA THR A 108 -2.26 -2.18 6.96
C THR A 108 -3.21 -2.17 8.16
N TYR A 109 -2.87 -1.46 9.23
CA TYR A 109 -3.75 -1.22 10.37
C TYR A 109 -4.98 -0.38 10.00
N GLY A 110 -4.99 0.26 8.83
CA GLY A 110 -6.19 0.89 8.26
C GLY A 110 -7.40 -0.04 8.11
N ALA A 111 -7.22 -1.36 8.25
CA ALA A 111 -8.32 -2.32 8.38
C ALA A 111 -9.25 -2.00 9.57
N SER A 112 -8.79 -1.26 10.58
CA SER A 112 -9.61 -0.75 11.68
C SER A 112 -10.80 0.10 11.22
N ASP A 113 -10.69 0.75 10.07
CA ASP A 113 -11.79 1.53 9.49
C ASP A 113 -12.97 0.67 9.07
N ILE A 114 -12.78 -0.63 8.83
CA ILE A 114 -13.89 -1.55 8.50
C ILE A 114 -14.89 -1.58 9.65
N ALA A 115 -14.41 -1.73 10.88
CA ALA A 115 -15.26 -1.73 12.07
C ALA A 115 -16.00 -0.38 12.24
N TYR A 116 -15.30 0.75 12.04
CA TYR A 116 -15.89 2.07 12.08
C TYR A 116 -17.01 2.26 11.03
N ILE A 117 -16.76 1.81 9.79
CA ILE A 117 -17.74 1.91 8.70
C ILE A 117 -18.96 1.05 8.99
N VAL A 118 -18.75 -0.17 9.49
CA VAL A 118 -19.83 -1.09 9.84
C VAL A 118 -20.66 -0.50 11.00
N ASP A 119 -20.03 -0.01 12.03
CA ASP A 119 -20.70 0.64 13.17
C ASP A 119 -21.54 1.84 12.71
N LYS A 120 -20.92 2.84 12.08
CA LYS A 120 -21.60 4.07 11.65
C LYS A 120 -22.57 3.86 10.50
N GLY A 121 -22.28 2.94 9.61
CA GLY A 121 -23.06 2.72 8.40
C GLY A 121 -24.27 1.83 8.59
N PHE A 122 -24.17 0.80 9.42
CA PHE A 122 -25.20 -0.23 9.52
C PHE A 122 -25.89 -0.30 10.89
N PHE A 123 -25.22 0.07 11.97
CA PHE A 123 -25.78 0.02 13.32
C PHE A 123 -26.28 1.38 13.84
N HIS A 124 -25.91 2.48 13.18
CA HIS A 124 -26.40 3.81 13.52
C HIS A 124 -27.27 4.40 12.41
N LYS A 125 -28.27 5.21 12.79
CA LYS A 125 -29.09 5.96 11.83
C LYS A 125 -28.20 6.96 11.07
N ASN A 126 -28.23 6.88 9.74
CA ASN A 126 -27.55 7.81 8.85
C ASN A 126 -28.33 7.92 7.54
N LYS A 127 -28.06 8.97 6.77
CA LYS A 127 -28.71 9.23 5.47
C LYS A 127 -27.82 8.88 4.27
N VAL A 128 -26.70 8.19 4.52
CA VAL A 128 -25.79 7.77 3.44
C VAL A 128 -26.51 6.81 2.49
N PRO A 129 -26.44 7.02 1.16
CA PRO A 129 -27.05 6.13 0.17
C PRO A 129 -26.56 4.68 0.33
N ARG A 130 -27.49 3.76 0.57
CA ARG A 130 -27.18 2.36 0.92
C ARG A 130 -26.32 1.63 -0.11
N PHE A 131 -26.61 1.78 -1.39
CA PHE A 131 -25.81 1.16 -2.46
C PHE A 131 -24.36 1.66 -2.42
N GLY A 132 -24.15 2.98 -2.31
CA GLY A 132 -22.83 3.57 -2.22
C GLY A 132 -22.06 3.13 -0.97
N LEU A 133 -22.75 3.00 0.16
CA LEU A 133 -22.18 2.50 1.41
C LEU A 133 -21.72 1.03 1.26
N TRP A 134 -22.58 0.15 0.77
CA TRP A 134 -22.23 -1.26 0.53
C TRP A 134 -21.05 -1.41 -0.44
N ALA A 135 -21.09 -0.72 -1.57
CA ALA A 135 -20.01 -0.78 -2.55
C ALA A 135 -18.65 -0.35 -1.97
N ARG A 136 -18.64 0.70 -1.14
CA ARG A 136 -17.42 1.19 -0.48
C ARG A 136 -16.96 0.26 0.64
N THR A 137 -17.90 -0.30 1.41
CA THR A 137 -17.61 -1.28 2.47
C THR A 137 -16.99 -2.55 1.89
N LEU A 138 -17.59 -3.12 0.85
CA LEU A 138 -17.04 -4.31 0.17
C LEU A 138 -15.65 -4.03 -0.41
N ARG A 139 -15.45 -2.86 -1.00
CA ARG A 139 -14.14 -2.48 -1.55
C ARG A 139 -13.05 -2.34 -0.48
N ILE A 140 -13.34 -1.78 0.69
CA ILE A 140 -12.31 -1.69 1.74
C ILE A 140 -12.00 -3.07 2.32
N ILE A 141 -13.00 -3.93 2.50
CA ILE A 141 -12.82 -5.32 2.93
C ILE A 141 -11.96 -6.07 1.91
N GLU A 142 -12.36 -6.03 0.63
CA GLU A 142 -11.61 -6.66 -0.47
C GLU A 142 -10.16 -6.17 -0.51
N GLY A 143 -9.94 -4.86 -0.43
CA GLY A 143 -8.59 -4.29 -0.44
C GLY A 143 -7.71 -4.80 0.71
N HIS A 144 -8.23 -4.87 1.93
CA HIS A 144 -7.45 -5.35 3.08
C HIS A 144 -7.26 -6.87 3.06
N VAL A 145 -8.26 -7.64 2.62
CA VAL A 145 -8.13 -9.10 2.44
C VAL A 145 -7.09 -9.40 1.35
N THR A 146 -7.21 -8.75 0.19
CA THR A 146 -6.26 -8.93 -0.92
C THR A 146 -4.85 -8.52 -0.54
N TRP A 147 -4.69 -7.46 0.28
CA TRP A 147 -3.37 -7.06 0.77
C TRP A 147 -2.70 -8.15 1.59
N ALA A 148 -3.47 -8.86 2.43
CA ALA A 148 -2.94 -9.96 3.24
C ALA A 148 -2.67 -11.22 2.42
N VAL A 149 -3.64 -11.68 1.64
CA VAL A 149 -3.58 -13.02 1.02
C VAL A 149 -3.20 -13.02 -0.46
N GLY A 150 -3.40 -11.90 -1.16
CA GLY A 150 -3.23 -11.82 -2.62
C GLY A 150 -1.85 -12.27 -3.12
N PRO A 151 -0.72 -11.75 -2.56
CA PRO A 151 0.61 -12.17 -2.98
C PRO A 151 0.88 -13.65 -2.75
N ILE A 152 0.36 -14.22 -1.65
CA ILE A 152 0.51 -15.64 -1.33
C ILE A 152 -0.31 -16.48 -2.30
N LEU A 153 -1.58 -16.14 -2.53
CA LEU A 153 -2.44 -16.84 -3.47
C LEU A 153 -1.94 -16.74 -4.91
N ALA A 154 -1.40 -15.59 -5.30
CA ALA A 154 -0.80 -15.45 -6.63
C ALA A 154 0.39 -16.38 -6.84
N LEU A 155 1.17 -16.68 -5.79
CA LEU A 155 2.33 -17.56 -5.88
C LEU A 155 1.95 -19.04 -5.72
N THR A 156 1.04 -19.36 -4.79
CA THR A 156 0.78 -20.74 -4.35
C THR A 156 -0.62 -21.26 -4.67
N GLY A 157 -1.58 -20.35 -4.92
CA GLY A 157 -3.00 -20.71 -5.03
C GLY A 157 -3.31 -21.72 -6.11
N GLY A 158 -2.57 -21.70 -7.21
CA GLY A 158 -2.73 -22.68 -8.31
C GLY A 158 -2.42 -24.12 -7.89
N PHE A 159 -1.60 -24.33 -6.87
CA PHE A 159 -1.21 -25.67 -6.40
C PHE A 159 -2.14 -26.25 -5.33
N ILE A 160 -2.93 -25.42 -4.65
CA ILE A 160 -3.79 -25.88 -3.54
C ILE A 160 -4.78 -26.97 -3.99
N PRO A 161 -5.52 -26.83 -5.11
CA PRO A 161 -6.44 -27.88 -5.55
C PRO A 161 -5.77 -29.21 -5.87
N SER A 162 -4.58 -29.21 -6.46
CA SER A 162 -3.85 -30.46 -6.76
C SER A 162 -3.32 -31.16 -5.51
N LEU A 163 -3.04 -30.40 -4.43
CA LEU A 163 -2.66 -30.97 -3.13
C LEU A 163 -3.87 -31.59 -2.41
N VAL A 164 -5.06 -31.00 -2.55
CA VAL A 164 -6.29 -31.49 -1.89
C VAL A 164 -6.94 -32.62 -2.68
N HIS A 165 -6.91 -32.52 -4.02
CA HIS A 165 -7.52 -33.50 -4.94
C HIS A 165 -6.53 -33.98 -6.01
N PRO A 166 -5.49 -34.76 -5.64
CA PRO A 166 -4.40 -35.12 -6.54
C PRO A 166 -4.85 -35.97 -7.74
N GLN A 167 -6.01 -36.64 -7.65
CA GLN A 167 -6.56 -37.47 -8.74
C GLN A 167 -7.43 -36.63 -9.72
N SER A 168 -7.69 -35.36 -9.45
CA SER A 168 -8.50 -34.53 -10.35
C SER A 168 -7.66 -33.95 -11.48
N ILE A 169 -8.03 -34.23 -12.72
CA ILE A 169 -7.39 -33.65 -13.92
C ILE A 169 -7.44 -32.11 -13.86
N ALA A 170 -8.61 -31.53 -13.59
CA ALA A 170 -8.78 -30.11 -13.53
C ALA A 170 -7.89 -29.43 -12.43
N ALA A 171 -7.74 -30.10 -11.27
CA ALA A 171 -6.86 -29.62 -10.20
C ALA A 171 -5.39 -29.65 -10.62
N ASN A 172 -4.96 -30.65 -11.39
CA ASN A 172 -3.58 -30.77 -11.87
C ASN A 172 -3.26 -29.84 -13.06
N GLU A 173 -4.26 -29.40 -13.82
CA GLU A 173 -4.09 -28.43 -14.90
C GLU A 173 -4.05 -26.99 -14.40
N LEU A 174 -4.63 -26.70 -13.24
CA LEU A 174 -4.74 -25.33 -12.71
C LEU A 174 -3.39 -24.60 -12.56
N PRO A 175 -2.30 -25.23 -12.07
CA PRO A 175 -0.99 -24.57 -12.00
C PRO A 175 -0.51 -24.07 -13.37
N LEU A 176 -0.74 -24.85 -14.43
CA LEU A 176 -0.37 -24.48 -15.79
C LEU A 176 -1.20 -23.28 -16.29
N ILE A 177 -2.50 -23.27 -16.03
CA ILE A 177 -3.39 -22.16 -16.39
C ILE A 177 -2.95 -20.89 -15.67
N VAL A 178 -2.73 -20.95 -14.35
CA VAL A 178 -2.26 -19.83 -13.55
C VAL A 178 -0.91 -19.32 -14.07
N SER A 179 0.03 -20.21 -14.38
CA SER A 179 1.34 -19.85 -14.94
C SER A 179 1.20 -19.11 -16.28
N ARG A 180 0.30 -19.54 -17.17
CA ARG A 180 0.04 -18.84 -18.45
C ARG A 180 -0.53 -17.45 -18.24
N ILE A 181 -1.47 -17.26 -17.30
CA ILE A 181 -2.02 -15.96 -16.93
C ILE A 181 -0.93 -15.07 -16.38
N GLN A 182 -0.08 -15.58 -15.49
CA GLN A 182 1.04 -14.83 -14.91
C GLN A 182 2.08 -14.44 -15.99
N THR A 183 2.37 -15.32 -16.93
CA THR A 183 3.26 -15.04 -18.06
C THR A 183 2.70 -13.91 -18.93
N PHE A 184 1.40 -13.95 -19.21
CA PHE A 184 0.73 -12.86 -19.94
C PHE A 184 0.79 -11.55 -19.16
N ALA A 185 0.53 -11.58 -17.86
CA ALA A 185 0.63 -10.41 -16.98
C ALA A 185 2.05 -9.81 -16.93
N LEU A 186 3.11 -10.62 -17.17
CA LEU A 186 4.48 -10.16 -17.20
C LEU A 186 4.73 -9.09 -18.29
N PHE A 187 4.06 -9.16 -19.44
CA PHE A 187 4.16 -8.13 -20.47
C PHE A 187 3.71 -6.75 -19.96
N PHE A 188 2.62 -6.72 -19.18
CA PHE A 188 2.15 -5.48 -18.55
C PHE A 188 3.10 -5.04 -17.44
N ALA A 189 3.68 -5.99 -16.70
CA ALA A 189 4.69 -5.66 -15.68
C ALA A 189 5.93 -5.00 -16.30
N LEU A 190 6.36 -5.42 -17.50
CA LEU A 190 7.46 -4.78 -18.22
C LEU A 190 7.11 -3.33 -18.64
N ALA A 191 5.88 -3.08 -19.11
CA ALA A 191 5.41 -1.74 -19.42
C ALA A 191 5.41 -0.85 -18.16
N ILE A 192 4.91 -1.37 -17.04
CA ILE A 192 4.92 -0.68 -15.74
C ILE A 192 6.36 -0.39 -15.32
N LEU A 193 7.26 -1.35 -15.43
CA LEU A 193 8.68 -1.16 -15.13
C LEU A 193 9.29 -0.03 -15.96
N PHE A 194 8.99 0.02 -17.25
CA PHE A 194 9.46 1.09 -18.12
C PHE A 194 8.98 2.47 -17.64
N ILE A 195 7.69 2.60 -17.31
CA ILE A 195 7.12 3.84 -16.75
C ILE A 195 7.82 4.20 -15.44
N CYS A 196 8.00 3.24 -14.54
CA CYS A 196 8.68 3.45 -13.26
C CYS A 196 10.11 3.94 -13.45
N LEU A 197 10.85 3.38 -14.41
CA LEU A 197 12.23 3.81 -14.72
C LEU A 197 12.27 5.24 -15.27
N LYS A 198 11.27 5.64 -16.07
CA LYS A 198 11.15 7.01 -16.60
C LYS A 198 10.81 8.05 -15.53
N THR A 199 10.15 7.65 -14.45
CA THR A 199 9.79 8.53 -13.33
C THR A 199 10.86 8.61 -12.23
N LEU A 200 12.00 7.90 -12.39
CA LEU A 200 13.09 7.98 -11.45
C LEU A 200 13.74 9.37 -11.47
N PRO A 201 14.15 9.89 -10.29
CA PRO A 201 14.98 11.09 -10.24
C PRO A 201 16.33 10.85 -10.92
N PRO A 202 17.02 11.91 -11.36
CA PRO A 202 18.34 11.80 -11.97
C PRO A 202 19.28 10.98 -11.08
N LYS A 203 20.07 10.12 -11.71
CA LYS A 203 21.05 9.31 -10.99
C LYS A 203 22.19 10.19 -10.47
N PRO A 204 22.46 10.22 -9.15
CA PRO A 204 23.59 10.96 -8.60
C PRO A 204 24.94 10.51 -9.21
N ALA A 205 25.86 11.45 -9.45
CA ALA A 205 27.14 11.19 -10.09
C ALA A 205 28.02 10.18 -9.34
N ARG A 206 27.86 10.06 -8.02
CA ARG A 206 28.56 9.07 -7.17
C ARG A 206 28.25 7.61 -7.52
N TYR A 207 27.16 7.34 -8.28
CA TYR A 207 26.79 5.97 -8.65
C TYR A 207 27.30 5.61 -10.05
N ARG A 208 28.01 4.47 -10.17
CA ARG A 208 28.52 3.91 -11.42
C ARG A 208 27.40 3.45 -12.35
N ARG A 209 27.72 3.20 -13.64
CA ARG A 209 26.73 2.80 -14.66
C ARG A 209 25.99 1.50 -14.34
N HIS A 210 26.67 0.51 -13.73
CA HIS A 210 26.04 -0.76 -13.35
C HIS A 210 24.87 -0.60 -12.35
N ARG A 211 24.80 0.51 -11.60
CA ARG A 211 23.67 0.81 -10.70
C ARG A 211 22.35 0.88 -11.47
N SER A 212 22.35 1.36 -12.70
CA SER A 212 21.16 1.40 -13.56
C SER A 212 20.66 -0.01 -13.92
N LEU A 213 21.58 -0.95 -14.19
CA LEU A 213 21.23 -2.35 -14.40
C LEU A 213 20.62 -2.98 -13.15
N LEU A 214 21.19 -2.71 -11.98
CA LEU A 214 20.64 -3.18 -10.70
C LEU A 214 19.23 -2.64 -10.41
N MET A 215 18.88 -1.46 -10.93
CA MET A 215 17.51 -0.92 -10.84
C MET A 215 16.49 -1.73 -11.65
N ILE A 216 16.94 -2.49 -12.64
CA ILE A 216 16.09 -3.43 -13.40
C ILE A 216 16.06 -4.78 -12.68
N LEU A 217 17.23 -5.35 -12.39
CA LEU A 217 17.34 -6.69 -11.79
C LEU A 217 16.70 -6.80 -10.40
N GLN A 218 16.63 -5.70 -9.66
CA GLN A 218 15.98 -5.69 -8.33
C GLN A 218 14.50 -6.12 -8.33
N TRP A 219 13.83 -6.06 -9.48
CA TRP A 219 12.43 -6.48 -9.57
C TRP A 219 12.26 -7.99 -9.38
N ALA A 220 13.33 -8.78 -9.46
CA ALA A 220 13.34 -10.16 -9.01
C ALA A 220 12.99 -10.32 -7.52
N TYR A 221 13.16 -9.27 -6.70
CA TYR A 221 12.72 -9.25 -5.29
C TYR A 221 11.21 -9.03 -5.13
N LEU A 222 10.46 -8.74 -6.21
CA LEU A 222 9.02 -8.42 -6.10
C LEU A 222 8.21 -9.48 -5.35
N PRO A 223 8.31 -10.80 -5.64
CA PRO A 223 7.56 -11.82 -4.90
C PRO A 223 7.93 -11.83 -3.41
N VAL A 224 9.21 -11.74 -3.11
CA VAL A 224 9.69 -11.73 -1.72
C VAL A 224 9.21 -10.47 -0.98
N THR A 225 9.34 -9.29 -1.58
CA THR A 225 8.93 -8.05 -0.95
C THR A 225 7.43 -7.96 -0.74
N THR A 226 6.64 -8.45 -1.67
CA THR A 226 5.17 -8.44 -1.54
C THR A 226 4.69 -9.42 -0.47
N ILE A 227 5.31 -10.57 -0.31
CA ILE A 227 4.93 -11.51 0.75
C ILE A 227 5.46 -11.03 2.11
N VAL A 228 6.76 -10.79 2.24
CA VAL A 228 7.38 -10.47 3.53
C VAL A 228 6.90 -9.14 4.10
N TYR A 229 6.75 -8.13 3.25
CA TYR A 229 6.38 -6.79 3.71
C TYR A 229 4.89 -6.51 3.62
N ASN A 230 4.22 -6.87 2.52
CA ASN A 230 2.79 -6.58 2.40
C ASN A 230 1.94 -7.62 3.14
N SER A 231 2.06 -8.91 2.78
CA SER A 231 1.18 -9.93 3.38
C SER A 231 1.44 -10.10 4.87
N PHE A 232 2.70 -10.24 5.31
CA PHE A 232 2.97 -10.47 6.73
C PHE A 232 2.68 -9.23 7.60
N ALA A 233 2.92 -8.02 7.10
CA ALA A 233 2.52 -6.81 7.81
C ALA A 233 0.99 -6.71 7.95
N ALA A 234 0.24 -7.09 6.89
CA ALA A 234 -1.21 -7.11 6.91
C ALA A 234 -1.74 -8.19 7.88
N PHE A 235 -1.22 -9.41 7.82
CA PHE A 235 -1.57 -10.46 8.78
C PHE A 235 -1.30 -10.03 10.22
N TYR A 236 -0.13 -9.47 10.48
CA TYR A 236 0.22 -8.99 11.81
C TYR A 236 -0.79 -7.96 12.34
N SER A 237 -1.10 -6.93 11.55
CA SER A 237 -1.99 -5.85 11.97
C SER A 237 -3.44 -6.31 12.10
N GLN A 238 -3.93 -7.10 11.14
CA GLN A 238 -5.30 -7.60 11.16
C GLN A 238 -5.51 -8.61 12.28
N THR A 239 -4.55 -9.51 12.53
CA THR A 239 -4.62 -10.44 13.67
C THR A 239 -4.65 -9.68 15.00
N ARG A 240 -3.83 -8.62 15.16
CA ARG A 240 -3.89 -7.78 16.36
C ARG A 240 -5.26 -7.14 16.55
N LEU A 241 -5.85 -6.59 15.48
CA LEU A 241 -7.21 -6.02 15.52
C LEU A 241 -8.25 -7.07 15.93
N MET A 242 -8.19 -8.28 15.35
CA MET A 242 -9.10 -9.38 15.69
C MET A 242 -8.97 -9.82 17.15
N LEU A 243 -7.78 -9.75 17.72
CA LEU A 243 -7.49 -10.10 19.12
C LEU A 243 -7.71 -8.94 20.09
N GLY A 244 -8.22 -7.78 19.64
CA GLY A 244 -8.39 -6.60 20.48
C GLY A 244 -7.08 -5.96 20.97
N ARG A 245 -5.93 -6.30 20.35
CA ARG A 245 -4.60 -5.75 20.70
C ARG A 245 -4.30 -4.55 19.83
N TYR A 246 -4.87 -3.42 20.17
CA TYR A 246 -4.75 -2.19 19.38
C TYR A 246 -3.32 -1.63 19.35
N MET A 247 -2.99 -0.91 18.29
CA MET A 247 -1.76 -0.15 18.18
C MET A 247 -2.02 1.30 18.59
N GLU A 248 -1.41 1.72 19.69
CA GLU A 248 -1.64 3.02 20.32
C GLU A 248 -0.54 4.03 19.96
N HIS A 249 0.64 3.55 19.57
CA HIS A 249 1.78 4.41 19.28
C HIS A 249 2.03 4.55 17.79
N PHE A 250 2.27 5.78 17.38
CA PHE A 250 2.68 6.12 16.02
C PHE A 250 4.19 5.92 15.88
N ASP A 251 4.59 4.86 15.18
CA ASP A 251 6.00 4.63 14.85
C ASP A 251 6.44 5.57 13.73
N VAL A 252 7.28 6.55 14.05
CA VAL A 252 7.86 7.44 13.03
C VAL A 252 8.81 6.64 12.14
N THR A 253 8.60 6.73 10.82
CA THR A 253 9.43 6.04 9.84
C THR A 253 10.75 6.76 9.63
N GLU A 254 11.86 6.07 9.78
CA GLU A 254 13.19 6.62 9.53
C GLU A 254 13.41 6.85 8.02
N LYS A 255 13.86 8.05 7.67
CA LYS A 255 14.13 8.48 6.28
C LYS A 255 15.44 9.26 6.25
N ALA A 256 16.56 8.56 6.37
CA ALA A 256 17.88 9.17 6.30
C ALA A 256 18.14 9.72 4.88
N VAL A 257 18.79 10.84 4.82
CA VAL A 257 19.29 11.46 3.57
C VAL A 257 20.78 11.19 3.47
N VAL A 258 21.23 10.76 2.31
CA VAL A 258 22.65 10.57 2.04
C VAL A 258 23.21 11.85 1.40
N THR A 259 24.21 12.44 2.04
CA THR A 259 24.89 13.63 1.53
C THR A 259 25.67 13.32 0.25
N GLU A 260 26.14 14.34 -0.47
CA GLU A 260 26.99 14.15 -1.64
C GLU A 260 28.28 13.40 -1.32
N THR A 261 28.79 13.55 -0.10
CA THR A 261 29.97 12.82 0.42
C THR A 261 29.68 11.36 0.76
N GLY A 262 28.43 10.92 0.72
CA GLY A 262 28.02 9.55 1.05
C GLY A 262 27.68 9.30 2.52
N GLU A 263 27.72 10.31 3.37
CA GLU A 263 27.32 10.21 4.77
C GLU A 263 25.81 10.25 4.92
N LYS A 264 25.27 9.42 5.82
CA LYS A 264 23.85 9.42 6.14
C LYS A 264 23.57 10.45 7.23
N LYS A 265 22.71 11.43 6.92
CA LYS A 265 22.14 12.36 7.92
C LYS A 265 20.71 11.91 8.26
N LYS A 266 20.39 12.00 9.56
CA LYS A 266 19.02 11.76 10.07
C LYS A 266 18.10 12.91 9.77
#